data_5140f28626da76224f8cf25c40fd24d4
#
_entry.id   5140f28626da76224f8cf25c40fd24d4
#
_cell.length_a   1.000
_cell.length_b   1.000
_cell.length_c   1.000
_cell.angle_alpha   90.00
_cell.angle_beta   90.00
_cell.angle_gamma   90.00
#
_symmetry.space_group_name_H-M   'P 1'
#
loop_
_entity.id
_entity.type
_entity.pdbx_description
1 polymer ?
#
loop_
_entity_poly.entity_id
_entity_poly.type
_entity_poly.pdbx_seq_one_letter_code
_entity_poly.pdbx_strand_id
1 'polypeptide(L)'
;MCSSDLDVIGTMVYSQKDETFQVKRGPVFANFVLADEINRAPAKVQSALLEAMQERQVTIGKETFKLPEPFLVLATQNPIEQEGTYPLPEAQVDRFMLKVVIDYPKLEEEKLIIRQNINGDKLNVKPILKADEIIEARKVVRQVYLDEKIEKYIVDIVFATRYPEKYDLKELKDMIGFGGSPRASINLALAARSYAFIKRRGYVIPEDVRAVAHDVLRHRIGLTYEAEASNMTSDEIVSKILNKVEVP
;
A
#
# COMPACT_ATOMS: atom_id res chain seq x y z
N MET A 1 9.08 -16.72 -14.20
CA MET A 1 8.90 -18.08 -13.68
C MET A 1 7.54 -18.12 -12.99
N CYS A 2 6.55 -18.81 -13.55
CA CYS A 2 5.28 -19.06 -12.85
C CYS A 2 5.57 -20.04 -11.72
N SER A 3 5.78 -19.51 -10.54
CA SER A 3 5.84 -20.27 -9.31
C SER A 3 4.42 -20.70 -8.96
N SER A 4 4.21 -21.99 -8.65
CA SER A 4 2.90 -22.49 -8.25
C SER A 4 2.45 -21.79 -6.96
N ASP A 5 1.14 -21.74 -6.72
CA ASP A 5 0.52 -21.06 -5.56
C ASP A 5 1.15 -21.44 -4.21
N LEU A 6 1.67 -22.66 -4.12
CA LEU A 6 2.32 -23.22 -2.95
C LEU A 6 3.74 -22.67 -2.73
N ASP A 7 4.35 -22.06 -3.75
CA ASP A 7 5.75 -21.62 -3.67
C ASP A 7 5.93 -20.30 -2.92
N VAL A 8 4.91 -19.42 -2.86
CA VAL A 8 5.03 -18.11 -2.18
C VAL A 8 5.04 -18.26 -0.66
N ILE A 9 4.13 -19.06 -0.12
CA ILE A 9 4.04 -19.34 1.33
C ILE A 9 4.99 -20.45 1.71
N GLY A 10 5.12 -21.45 0.82
CA GLY A 10 5.81 -22.69 1.06
C GLY A 10 4.86 -23.88 1.06
N THR A 11 5.40 -25.07 1.11
CA THR A 11 4.67 -26.32 0.97
C THR A 11 5.22 -27.42 1.88
N MET A 12 4.44 -28.46 2.08
CA MET A 12 4.92 -29.69 2.70
C MET A 12 5.52 -30.59 1.62
N VAL A 13 6.78 -30.98 1.82
CA VAL A 13 7.51 -31.89 0.94
C VAL A 13 7.75 -33.20 1.68
N TYR A 14 7.42 -34.33 1.06
CA TYR A 14 7.72 -35.64 1.62
C TYR A 14 9.21 -35.95 1.46
N SER A 15 9.89 -36.16 2.60
CA SER A 15 11.28 -36.63 2.62
C SER A 15 11.28 -38.17 2.58
N GLN A 16 11.74 -38.73 1.47
CA GLN A 16 11.88 -40.20 1.35
C GLN A 16 12.93 -40.77 2.31
N LYS A 17 13.90 -39.94 2.72
CA LYS A 17 14.99 -40.33 3.62
C LYS A 17 14.51 -40.50 5.06
N ASP A 18 13.63 -39.62 5.50
CA ASP A 18 13.15 -39.57 6.89
C ASP A 18 11.72 -40.11 7.03
N GLU A 19 11.10 -40.49 5.91
CA GLU A 19 9.69 -40.94 5.82
C GLU A 19 8.69 -39.97 6.45
N THR A 20 9.01 -38.67 6.44
CA THR A 20 8.23 -37.62 7.06
C THR A 20 7.94 -36.48 6.11
N PHE A 21 6.86 -35.74 6.37
CA PHE A 21 6.59 -34.48 5.70
C PHE A 21 7.36 -33.35 6.36
N GLN A 22 8.15 -32.62 5.59
CA GLN A 22 8.90 -31.46 6.04
C GLN A 22 8.35 -30.19 5.42
N VAL A 23 8.30 -29.11 6.20
CA VAL A 23 7.87 -27.79 5.72
C VAL A 23 9.01 -27.13 4.97
N LYS A 24 8.81 -26.89 3.67
CA LYS A 24 9.67 -26.03 2.86
C LYS A 24 9.09 -24.63 2.86
N ARG A 25 9.74 -23.69 3.54
CA ARG A 25 9.31 -22.28 3.60
C ARG A 25 9.47 -21.60 2.25
N GLY A 26 8.47 -20.79 1.88
CA GLY A 26 8.49 -19.96 0.68
C GLY A 26 9.13 -18.57 0.90
N PRO A 27 9.23 -17.75 -0.15
CA PRO A 27 9.86 -16.43 -0.10
C PRO A 27 9.13 -15.42 0.80
N VAL A 28 7.89 -15.69 1.23
CA VAL A 28 7.16 -14.82 2.18
C VAL A 28 7.86 -14.70 3.53
N PHE A 29 8.75 -15.63 3.89
CA PHE A 29 9.53 -15.59 5.13
C PHE A 29 10.73 -14.64 5.02
N ALA A 30 10.45 -13.40 4.64
CA ALA A 30 11.41 -12.30 4.56
C ALA A 30 10.83 -11.05 5.22
N ASN A 31 11.69 -10.11 5.63
CA ASN A 31 11.22 -8.83 6.18
C ASN A 31 10.54 -7.95 5.12
N PHE A 32 11.04 -7.97 3.88
CA PHE A 32 10.53 -7.21 2.75
C PHE A 32 10.23 -8.16 1.60
N VAL A 33 8.99 -8.18 1.17
CA VAL A 33 8.51 -9.01 0.07
C VAL A 33 8.07 -8.10 -1.07
N LEU A 34 8.69 -8.26 -2.24
CA LEU A 34 8.25 -7.61 -3.47
C LEU A 34 7.43 -8.62 -4.28
N ALA A 35 6.14 -8.36 -4.41
CA ALA A 35 5.22 -9.09 -5.26
C ALA A 35 5.04 -8.32 -6.58
N ASP A 36 5.90 -8.64 -7.54
CA ASP A 36 5.87 -8.00 -8.84
C ASP A 36 4.69 -8.50 -9.66
N GLU A 37 3.96 -7.56 -10.31
CA GLU A 37 2.77 -7.83 -11.12
C GLU A 37 1.72 -8.70 -10.40
N ILE A 38 1.34 -8.32 -9.17
CA ILE A 38 0.41 -9.10 -8.34
C ILE A 38 -0.93 -9.39 -9.03
N ASN A 39 -1.35 -8.53 -9.96
CA ASN A 39 -2.56 -8.72 -10.77
C ASN A 39 -2.45 -9.86 -11.79
N ARG A 40 -1.27 -10.42 -12.03
CA ARG A 40 -1.05 -11.64 -12.83
C ARG A 40 -1.03 -12.91 -11.98
N ALA A 41 -0.90 -12.76 -10.67
CA ALA A 41 -0.92 -13.91 -9.77
C ALA A 41 -2.35 -14.47 -9.64
N PRO A 42 -2.51 -15.80 -9.57
CA PRO A 42 -3.81 -16.40 -9.29
C PRO A 42 -4.43 -15.90 -7.98
N ALA A 43 -5.77 -15.88 -7.91
CA ALA A 43 -6.50 -15.36 -6.75
C ALA A 43 -6.08 -15.99 -5.41
N LYS A 44 -5.67 -17.27 -5.44
CA LYS A 44 -5.20 -17.98 -4.25
C LYS A 44 -3.89 -17.41 -3.71
N VAL A 45 -2.94 -17.05 -4.60
CA VAL A 45 -1.66 -16.42 -4.22
C VAL A 45 -1.91 -15.04 -3.67
N GLN A 46 -2.78 -14.26 -4.35
CA GLN A 46 -3.18 -12.94 -3.88
C GLN A 46 -3.77 -13.01 -2.46
N SER A 47 -4.72 -13.92 -2.22
CA SER A 47 -5.37 -14.10 -0.93
C SER A 47 -4.38 -14.51 0.16
N ALA A 48 -3.48 -15.43 -0.14
CA ALA A 48 -2.46 -15.92 0.79
C ALA A 48 -1.47 -14.82 1.20
N LEU A 49 -1.05 -13.98 0.25
CA LEU A 49 -0.16 -12.85 0.53
C LEU A 49 -0.86 -11.78 1.38
N LEU A 50 -2.15 -11.50 1.08
CA LEU A 50 -2.95 -10.56 1.83
C LEU A 50 -3.25 -11.03 3.27
N GLU A 51 -3.44 -12.35 3.45
CA GLU A 51 -3.56 -12.94 4.78
C GLU A 51 -2.25 -12.79 5.56
N ALA A 52 -1.11 -13.11 4.96
CA ALA A 52 0.20 -12.92 5.56
C ALA A 52 0.46 -11.46 5.99
N MET A 53 0.01 -10.49 5.18
CA MET A 53 0.11 -9.06 5.51
C MET A 53 -0.69 -8.68 6.76
N GLN A 54 -1.88 -9.26 6.94
CA GLN A 54 -2.78 -8.92 8.05
C GLN A 54 -2.41 -9.65 9.33
N GLU A 55 -2.27 -10.97 9.22
CA GLU A 55 -2.09 -11.85 10.38
C GLU A 55 -0.63 -11.92 10.85
N ARG A 56 0.33 -11.46 10.02
CA ARG A 56 1.77 -11.56 10.31
C ARG A 56 2.21 -13.01 10.56
N GLN A 57 1.49 -13.95 9.98
CA GLN A 57 1.74 -15.37 10.07
C GLN A 57 1.21 -16.09 8.84
N VAL A 58 1.70 -17.30 8.60
CA VAL A 58 1.21 -18.18 7.53
C VAL A 58 1.03 -19.59 8.06
N THR A 59 0.02 -20.29 7.54
CA THR A 59 -0.24 -21.68 7.90
C THR A 59 0.17 -22.59 6.75
N ILE A 60 1.05 -23.57 7.02
CA ILE A 60 1.50 -24.57 6.07
C ILE A 60 1.14 -25.94 6.63
N GLY A 61 0.24 -26.64 5.97
CA GLY A 61 -0.31 -27.91 6.49
C GLY A 61 -1.11 -27.69 7.78
N LYS A 62 -0.60 -28.18 8.91
CA LYS A 62 -1.22 -28.05 10.24
C LYS A 62 -0.49 -27.07 11.15
N GLU A 63 0.61 -26.49 10.70
CA GLU A 63 1.46 -25.63 11.50
C GLU A 63 1.37 -24.18 11.08
N THR A 64 1.33 -23.27 12.07
CA THR A 64 1.30 -21.82 11.85
C THR A 64 2.64 -21.21 12.23
N PHE A 65 3.22 -20.47 11.31
CA PHE A 65 4.53 -19.84 11.45
C PHE A 65 4.37 -18.32 11.47
N LYS A 66 4.95 -17.66 12.47
CA LYS A 66 5.06 -16.20 12.50
C LYS A 66 6.06 -15.71 11.46
N LEU A 67 5.74 -14.59 10.83
CA LEU A 67 6.64 -13.92 9.91
C LEU A 67 7.63 -13.03 10.66
N PRO A 68 8.82 -12.77 10.08
CA PRO A 68 9.82 -11.92 10.72
C PRO A 68 9.34 -10.47 10.83
N GLU A 69 9.75 -9.77 11.88
CA GLU A 69 9.50 -8.33 12.03
C GLU A 69 10.77 -7.51 11.76
N PRO A 70 10.67 -6.35 11.11
CA PRO A 70 9.48 -5.77 10.47
C PRO A 70 9.08 -6.56 9.22
N PHE A 71 7.78 -6.69 8.95
CA PHE A 71 7.27 -7.30 7.74
C PHE A 71 6.55 -6.26 6.86
N LEU A 72 6.96 -6.15 5.61
CA LEU A 72 6.37 -5.25 4.61
C LEU A 72 6.23 -5.98 3.28
N VAL A 73 5.07 -5.83 2.67
CA VAL A 73 4.81 -6.27 1.29
C VAL A 73 4.69 -5.04 0.39
N LEU A 74 5.47 -5.03 -0.67
CA LEU A 74 5.38 -4.14 -1.80
C LEU A 74 4.79 -4.94 -2.96
N ALA A 75 3.69 -4.45 -3.54
CA ALA A 75 3.08 -5.09 -4.70
C ALA A 75 3.05 -4.10 -5.86
N THR A 76 3.45 -4.55 -7.05
CA THR A 76 3.33 -3.74 -8.26
C THR A 76 2.12 -4.19 -9.08
N GLN A 77 1.55 -3.26 -9.82
CA GLN A 77 0.53 -3.51 -10.84
C GLN A 77 0.93 -2.77 -12.11
N ASN A 78 0.86 -3.45 -13.25
CA ASN A 78 1.02 -2.80 -14.54
C ASN A 78 -0.38 -2.53 -15.12
N PRO A 79 -0.83 -1.26 -15.21
CA PRO A 79 -2.16 -0.93 -15.71
C PRO A 79 -2.29 -1.07 -17.24
N ILE A 80 -1.18 -1.11 -17.96
CA ILE A 80 -1.17 -1.11 -19.44
C ILE A 80 -1.53 -2.50 -19.99
N GLU A 81 -1.10 -3.56 -19.31
CA GLU A 81 -1.34 -4.94 -19.73
C GLU A 81 -2.61 -5.49 -19.07
N GLN A 82 -3.68 -5.62 -19.85
CA GLN A 82 -4.97 -6.14 -19.37
C GLN A 82 -5.16 -7.63 -19.63
N GLU A 83 -4.50 -8.21 -20.63
CA GLU A 83 -4.64 -9.64 -20.95
C GLU A 83 -3.97 -10.51 -19.88
N GLY A 84 -4.71 -11.53 -19.42
CA GLY A 84 -4.22 -12.49 -18.43
C GLY A 84 -4.10 -11.93 -17.01
N THR A 85 -4.80 -10.83 -16.69
CA THR A 85 -4.80 -10.25 -15.36
C THR A 85 -6.03 -10.64 -14.54
N TYR A 86 -5.82 -10.78 -13.22
CA TYR A 86 -6.86 -10.99 -12.23
C TYR A 86 -6.91 -9.73 -11.34
N PRO A 87 -7.80 -8.77 -11.62
CA PRO A 87 -7.86 -7.55 -10.81
C PRO A 87 -8.13 -7.90 -9.35
N LEU A 88 -7.40 -7.27 -8.46
CA LEU A 88 -7.65 -7.40 -7.03
C LEU A 88 -9.02 -6.80 -6.69
N PRO A 89 -9.91 -7.54 -6.01
CA PRO A 89 -11.16 -6.96 -5.49
C PRO A 89 -10.88 -5.75 -4.59
N GLU A 90 -11.78 -4.78 -4.60
CA GLU A 90 -11.67 -3.53 -3.84
C GLU A 90 -11.36 -3.76 -2.35
N ALA A 91 -12.05 -4.73 -1.71
CA ALA A 91 -11.82 -5.10 -0.32
C ALA A 91 -10.39 -5.62 -0.06
N GLN A 92 -9.71 -6.13 -1.07
CA GLN A 92 -8.32 -6.57 -1.00
C GLN A 92 -7.36 -5.40 -1.21
N VAL A 93 -7.65 -4.50 -2.15
CA VAL A 93 -6.86 -3.29 -2.40
C VAL A 93 -6.88 -2.35 -1.19
N ASP A 94 -8.01 -2.24 -0.48
CA ASP A 94 -8.15 -1.45 0.76
C ASP A 94 -7.20 -1.89 1.90
N ARG A 95 -6.64 -3.09 1.82
CA ARG A 95 -5.66 -3.61 2.80
C ARG A 95 -4.27 -3.00 2.65
N PHE A 96 -3.91 -2.51 1.47
CA PHE A 96 -2.66 -1.78 1.26
C PHE A 96 -2.75 -0.38 1.88
N MET A 97 -1.71 0.01 2.60
CA MET A 97 -1.68 1.32 3.27
C MET A 97 -1.65 2.46 2.26
N LEU A 98 -0.80 2.34 1.24
CA LEU A 98 -0.55 3.36 0.22
C LEU A 98 -0.64 2.73 -1.18
N LYS A 99 -1.11 3.52 -2.14
CA LYS A 99 -0.97 3.27 -3.58
C LYS A 99 -0.18 4.42 -4.18
N VAL A 100 1.10 4.17 -4.48
CA VAL A 100 2.00 5.14 -5.08
C VAL A 100 1.93 5.00 -6.60
N VAL A 101 1.78 6.10 -7.30
CA VAL A 101 1.85 6.15 -8.76
C VAL A 101 3.29 6.43 -9.16
N ILE A 102 3.85 5.57 -10.01
CA ILE A 102 5.19 5.73 -10.58
C ILE A 102 5.01 6.14 -12.04
N ASP A 103 5.54 7.28 -12.39
CA ASP A 103 5.53 7.82 -13.75
C ASP A 103 6.89 7.60 -14.44
N TYR A 104 6.98 7.97 -15.72
CA TYR A 104 8.22 7.92 -16.46
C TYR A 104 9.29 8.82 -15.81
N PRO A 105 10.60 8.44 -15.92
CA PRO A 105 11.67 9.27 -15.44
C PRO A 105 11.72 10.59 -16.21
N LYS A 106 12.20 11.65 -15.55
CA LYS A 106 12.45 12.94 -16.20
C LYS A 106 13.65 12.84 -17.14
N LEU A 107 13.75 13.77 -18.10
CA LEU A 107 14.82 13.79 -19.11
C LEU A 107 16.23 13.61 -18.52
N GLU A 108 16.52 14.29 -17.42
CA GLU A 108 17.85 14.20 -16.79
C GLU A 108 18.07 12.88 -16.05
N GLU A 109 17.02 12.31 -15.50
CA GLU A 109 17.05 11.00 -14.85
C GLU A 109 17.24 9.89 -15.89
N GLU A 110 16.60 9.99 -17.04
CA GLU A 110 16.76 9.05 -18.14
C GLU A 110 18.20 9.04 -18.70
N LYS A 111 18.84 10.20 -18.81
CA LYS A 111 20.27 10.31 -19.14
C LYS A 111 21.17 9.58 -18.13
N LEU A 112 20.83 9.68 -16.83
CA LEU A 112 21.57 8.96 -15.78
C LEU A 112 21.37 7.46 -15.89
N ILE A 113 20.15 6.99 -16.16
CA ILE A 113 19.82 5.57 -16.38
C ILE A 113 20.65 5.01 -17.54
N ILE A 114 20.72 5.73 -18.67
CA ILE A 114 21.52 5.33 -19.82
C ILE A 114 23.00 5.19 -19.42
N ARG A 115 23.58 6.21 -18.77
CA ARG A 115 24.98 6.19 -18.35
C ARG A 115 25.32 5.02 -17.43
N GLN A 116 24.46 4.77 -16.43
CA GLN A 116 24.64 3.68 -15.47
C GLN A 116 24.58 2.30 -16.13
N ASN A 117 23.66 2.11 -17.08
CA ASN A 117 23.48 0.81 -17.73
C ASN A 117 24.51 0.52 -18.83
N ILE A 118 24.93 1.55 -19.59
CA ILE A 118 25.93 1.37 -20.65
C ILE A 118 27.34 1.16 -20.08
N ASN A 119 27.70 1.88 -19.02
CA ASN A 119 29.04 1.79 -18.42
C ASN A 119 29.24 0.55 -17.54
N GLY A 120 28.18 -0.21 -17.27
CA GLY A 120 28.22 -1.43 -16.45
C GLY A 120 28.60 -1.17 -14.99
N ASP A 121 28.41 0.06 -14.50
CA ASP A 121 28.66 0.42 -13.11
C ASP A 121 27.67 -0.31 -12.19
N LYS A 122 28.15 -1.35 -11.51
CA LYS A 122 27.35 -2.05 -10.50
C LYS A 122 27.13 -1.12 -9.31
N LEU A 123 25.88 -0.75 -9.09
CA LEU A 123 25.48 -0.02 -7.88
C LEU A 123 25.86 -0.85 -6.64
N ASN A 124 26.82 -0.37 -5.88
CA ASN A 124 27.21 -0.98 -4.62
C ASN A 124 26.30 -0.45 -3.51
N VAL A 125 25.16 -1.12 -3.30
CA VAL A 125 24.20 -0.76 -2.25
C VAL A 125 24.73 -1.25 -0.91
N LYS A 126 24.92 -0.31 0.02
CA LYS A 126 25.31 -0.62 1.41
C LYS A 126 24.09 -0.56 2.32
N PRO A 127 23.96 -1.45 3.31
CA PRO A 127 22.90 -1.36 4.31
C PRO A 127 23.06 -0.08 5.13
N ILE A 128 21.96 0.67 5.29
CA ILE A 128 21.94 1.93 6.05
C ILE A 128 21.22 1.74 7.39
N LEU A 129 20.21 0.86 7.45
CA LEU A 129 19.39 0.59 8.63
C LEU A 129 19.35 -0.90 8.94
N LYS A 130 19.25 -1.20 10.23
CA LYS A 130 18.98 -2.55 10.74
C LYS A 130 17.48 -2.72 11.03
N ALA A 131 17.02 -3.97 11.06
CA ALA A 131 15.62 -4.30 11.37
C ALA A 131 15.17 -3.73 12.72
N ASP A 132 16.02 -3.83 13.76
CA ASP A 132 15.73 -3.33 15.11
C ASP A 132 15.55 -1.81 15.13
N GLU A 133 16.32 -1.06 14.32
CA GLU A 133 16.20 0.41 14.22
C GLU A 133 14.85 0.80 13.62
N ILE A 134 14.32 0.02 12.66
CA ILE A 134 12.99 0.25 12.10
C ILE A 134 11.90 -0.03 13.14
N ILE A 135 12.07 -1.07 13.96
CA ILE A 135 11.15 -1.41 15.05
C ILE A 135 11.12 -0.28 16.10
N GLU A 136 12.28 0.25 16.48
CA GLU A 136 12.37 1.39 17.39
C GLU A 136 11.75 2.65 16.78
N ALA A 137 12.02 2.96 15.52
CA ALA A 137 11.39 4.08 14.82
C ALA A 137 9.85 3.96 14.83
N ARG A 138 9.29 2.76 14.64
CA ARG A 138 7.83 2.53 14.75
C ARG A 138 7.27 2.88 16.12
N LYS A 139 8.02 2.62 17.20
CA LYS A 139 7.59 2.99 18.56
C LYS A 139 7.55 4.51 18.71
N VAL A 140 8.56 5.22 18.18
CA VAL A 140 8.62 6.68 18.22
C VAL A 140 7.50 7.31 17.38
N VAL A 141 7.22 6.78 16.18
CA VAL A 141 6.11 7.26 15.32
C VAL A 141 4.76 7.18 16.05
N ARG A 142 4.53 6.14 16.86
CA ARG A 142 3.30 6.03 17.66
C ARG A 142 3.15 7.11 18.73
N GLN A 143 4.25 7.73 19.16
CA GLN A 143 4.28 8.81 20.14
C GLN A 143 4.12 10.19 19.51
N VAL A 144 4.20 10.31 18.17
CA VAL A 144 3.93 11.58 17.48
C VAL A 144 2.52 12.02 17.80
N TYR A 145 2.41 13.22 18.38
CA TYR A 145 1.13 13.78 18.84
C TYR A 145 0.20 14.05 17.66
N LEU A 146 -1.05 13.66 17.80
CA LEU A 146 -2.13 13.93 16.87
C LEU A 146 -3.24 14.65 17.64
N ASP A 147 -3.45 15.92 17.34
CA ASP A 147 -4.47 16.75 17.96
C ASP A 147 -5.88 16.34 17.52
N GLU A 148 -6.87 16.48 18.41
CA GLU A 148 -8.27 16.13 18.10
C GLU A 148 -8.83 16.90 16.89
N LYS A 149 -8.37 18.13 16.64
CA LYS A 149 -8.75 18.90 15.45
C LYS A 149 -8.22 18.26 14.17
N ILE A 150 -6.99 17.71 14.21
CA ILE A 150 -6.41 16.99 13.08
C ILE A 150 -7.12 15.64 12.90
N GLU A 151 -7.48 14.94 13.98
CA GLU A 151 -8.30 13.74 13.89
C GLU A 151 -9.65 14.02 13.22
N LYS A 152 -10.31 15.11 13.64
CA LYS A 152 -11.57 15.56 13.02
C LYS A 152 -11.37 15.87 11.53
N TYR A 153 -10.31 16.60 11.17
CA TYR A 153 -9.97 16.94 9.79
C TYR A 153 -9.79 15.68 8.93
N ILE A 154 -9.07 14.66 9.44
CA ILE A 154 -8.90 13.36 8.77
C ILE A 154 -10.26 12.68 8.55
N VAL A 155 -11.12 12.67 9.58
CA VAL A 155 -12.45 12.09 9.50
C VAL A 155 -13.31 12.84 8.48
N ASP A 156 -13.28 14.17 8.50
CA ASP A 156 -14.04 15.01 7.55
C ASP A 156 -13.62 14.74 6.10
N ILE A 157 -12.32 14.61 5.82
CA ILE A 157 -11.83 14.23 4.47
C ILE A 157 -12.41 12.88 4.05
N VAL A 158 -12.36 11.87 4.91
CA VAL A 158 -12.86 10.54 4.57
C VAL A 158 -14.39 10.52 4.46
N PHE A 159 -15.10 11.26 5.30
CA PHE A 159 -16.56 11.40 5.23
C PHE A 159 -17.00 12.13 3.96
N ALA A 160 -16.25 13.12 3.50
CA ALA A 160 -16.51 13.80 2.22
C ALA A 160 -16.44 12.85 1.02
N THR A 161 -15.66 11.76 1.09
CA THR A 161 -15.68 10.71 0.06
C THR A 161 -16.98 9.90 0.03
N ARG A 162 -17.71 9.82 1.16
CA ARG A 162 -18.97 9.04 1.30
C ARG A 162 -20.21 9.90 1.14
N TYR A 163 -20.14 11.14 1.62
CA TYR A 163 -21.24 12.08 1.70
C TYR A 163 -20.82 13.46 1.19
N PRO A 164 -20.41 13.57 -0.09
CA PRO A 164 -19.86 14.83 -0.63
C PRO A 164 -20.86 15.98 -0.53
N GLU A 165 -22.16 15.72 -0.60
CA GLU A 165 -23.22 16.73 -0.46
C GLU A 165 -23.21 17.45 0.89
N LYS A 166 -22.66 16.82 1.97
CA LYS A 166 -22.55 17.45 3.30
C LYS A 166 -21.38 18.43 3.39
N TYR A 167 -20.48 18.40 2.41
CA TYR A 167 -19.29 19.24 2.34
C TYR A 167 -19.34 20.20 1.14
N ASP A 168 -20.53 20.52 0.64
CA ASP A 168 -20.76 21.37 -0.55
C ASP A 168 -20.04 20.88 -1.82
N LEU A 169 -19.92 19.58 -1.98
CA LEU A 169 -19.32 18.90 -3.14
C LEU A 169 -20.38 18.09 -3.87
N LYS A 170 -21.55 18.71 -4.11
CA LYS A 170 -22.72 18.04 -4.73
C LYS A 170 -22.40 17.43 -6.08
N GLU A 171 -21.50 18.04 -6.84
CA GLU A 171 -21.04 17.58 -8.14
C GLU A 171 -20.28 16.24 -8.08
N LEU A 172 -19.75 15.87 -6.91
CA LEU A 172 -19.06 14.60 -6.74
C LEU A 172 -20.00 13.44 -6.38
N LYS A 173 -21.27 13.72 -6.05
CA LYS A 173 -22.22 12.70 -5.61
C LYS A 173 -22.43 11.60 -6.64
N ASP A 174 -22.57 11.99 -7.90
CA ASP A 174 -22.82 11.08 -9.01
C ASP A 174 -21.51 10.53 -9.61
N MET A 175 -20.35 11.03 -9.15
CA MET A 175 -19.02 10.60 -9.60
C MET A 175 -18.39 9.53 -8.70
N ILE A 176 -18.83 9.44 -7.45
CA ILE A 176 -18.28 8.50 -6.47
C ILE A 176 -19.24 7.32 -6.30
N GLY A 177 -18.82 6.13 -6.73
CA GLY A 177 -19.56 4.88 -6.55
C GLY A 177 -19.49 4.37 -5.10
N PHE A 178 -18.32 4.46 -4.49
CA PHE A 178 -18.10 4.20 -3.06
C PHE A 178 -16.93 5.03 -2.52
N GLY A 179 -17.01 5.41 -1.24
CA GLY A 179 -15.99 6.18 -0.54
C GLY A 179 -15.11 5.34 0.37
N GLY A 180 -14.11 5.98 0.96
CA GLY A 180 -13.14 5.32 1.84
C GLY A 180 -13.75 4.62 3.05
N SER A 181 -13.26 3.43 3.39
CA SER A 181 -13.64 2.67 4.60
C SER A 181 -13.03 3.30 5.87
N PRO A 182 -13.36 2.84 7.09
CA PRO A 182 -12.67 3.28 8.31
C PRO A 182 -11.15 3.06 8.26
N ARG A 183 -10.66 2.09 7.45
CA ARG A 183 -9.22 1.92 7.20
C ARG A 183 -8.59 3.15 6.55
N ALA A 184 -9.33 3.89 5.73
CA ALA A 184 -8.85 5.14 5.14
C ALA A 184 -8.46 6.16 6.22
N SER A 185 -9.32 6.37 7.23
CA SER A 185 -9.03 7.29 8.34
C SER A 185 -7.83 6.83 9.17
N ILE A 186 -7.79 5.51 9.50
CA ILE A 186 -6.69 4.92 10.27
C ILE A 186 -5.36 5.06 9.51
N ASN A 187 -5.33 4.70 8.23
CA ASN A 187 -4.12 4.77 7.42
C ASN A 187 -3.68 6.20 7.17
N LEU A 188 -4.61 7.14 7.00
CA LEU A 188 -4.30 8.55 6.83
C LEU A 188 -3.65 9.12 8.10
N ALA A 189 -4.16 8.79 9.29
CA ALA A 189 -3.57 9.18 10.56
C ALA A 189 -2.17 8.59 10.76
N LEU A 190 -1.99 7.29 10.47
CA LEU A 190 -0.69 6.61 10.60
C LEU A 190 0.33 7.14 9.59
N ALA A 191 -0.07 7.39 8.34
CA ALA A 191 0.79 7.96 7.31
C ALA A 191 1.20 9.39 7.65
N ALA A 192 0.27 10.23 8.14
CA ALA A 192 0.56 11.60 8.57
C ALA A 192 1.54 11.64 9.75
N ARG A 193 1.36 10.76 10.77
CA ARG A 193 2.34 10.61 11.87
C ARG A 193 3.73 10.22 11.35
N SER A 194 3.79 9.27 10.43
CA SER A 194 5.05 8.82 9.82
C SER A 194 5.71 9.93 9.02
N TYR A 195 4.91 10.72 8.29
CA TYR A 195 5.41 11.85 7.52
C TYR A 195 5.94 12.98 8.43
N ALA A 196 5.23 13.32 9.53
CA ALA A 196 5.69 14.27 10.54
C ALA A 196 7.03 13.83 11.17
N PHE A 197 7.15 12.52 11.50
CA PHE A 197 8.39 11.93 12.01
C PHE A 197 9.56 12.09 11.03
N ILE A 198 9.36 11.77 9.74
CA ILE A 198 10.37 11.96 8.69
C ILE A 198 10.77 13.43 8.57
N LYS A 199 9.83 14.36 8.78
CA LYS A 199 10.06 15.81 8.85
C LYS A 199 10.66 16.26 10.18
N ARG A 200 11.03 15.33 11.07
CA ARG A 200 11.62 15.59 12.39
C ARG A 200 10.73 16.43 13.32
N ARG A 201 9.40 16.23 13.25
CA ARG A 201 8.42 16.85 14.13
C ARG A 201 7.77 15.82 15.05
N GLY A 202 7.50 16.22 16.29
CA GLY A 202 6.83 15.41 17.30
C GLY A 202 5.30 15.53 17.27
N TYR A 203 4.72 16.24 16.30
CA TYR A 203 3.30 16.47 16.14
C TYR A 203 2.92 16.58 14.67
N VAL A 204 1.66 16.23 14.37
CA VAL A 204 1.08 16.28 13.01
C VAL A 204 0.46 17.65 12.76
N ILE A 205 0.63 18.16 11.55
CA ILE A 205 -0.03 19.37 11.04
C ILE A 205 -0.91 19.02 9.83
N PRO A 206 -1.87 19.87 9.42
CA PRO A 206 -2.74 19.61 8.28
C PRO A 206 -1.98 19.30 6.98
N GLU A 207 -0.84 19.93 6.76
CA GLU A 207 0.01 19.73 5.59
C GLU A 207 0.54 18.29 5.49
N ASP A 208 0.78 17.61 6.63
CA ASP A 208 1.20 16.22 6.65
C ASP A 208 0.09 15.30 6.15
N VAL A 209 -1.14 15.59 6.59
CA VAL A 209 -2.33 14.87 6.12
C VAL A 209 -2.49 15.05 4.62
N ARG A 210 -2.41 16.29 4.12
CA ARG A 210 -2.53 16.61 2.70
C ARG A 210 -1.43 15.96 1.86
N ALA A 211 -0.20 15.91 2.36
CA ALA A 211 0.95 15.33 1.66
C ALA A 211 0.78 13.84 1.34
N VAL A 212 0.07 13.09 2.20
CA VAL A 212 -0.11 11.63 2.04
C VAL A 212 -1.52 11.25 1.57
N ALA A 213 -2.43 12.22 1.47
CA ALA A 213 -3.85 11.96 1.21
C ALA A 213 -4.10 11.23 -0.13
N HIS A 214 -3.44 11.64 -1.21
CA HIS A 214 -3.59 11.01 -2.51
C HIS A 214 -3.15 9.54 -2.48
N ASP A 215 -2.00 9.26 -1.91
CA ASP A 215 -1.46 7.89 -1.84
C ASP A 215 -2.30 6.97 -0.94
N VAL A 216 -2.93 7.53 0.09
CA VAL A 216 -3.81 6.77 0.98
C VAL A 216 -5.20 6.57 0.38
N LEU A 217 -5.76 7.56 -0.35
CA LEU A 217 -7.17 7.57 -0.71
C LEU A 217 -7.46 7.11 -2.15
N ARG A 218 -6.53 7.28 -3.11
CA ARG A 218 -6.81 7.03 -4.54
C ARG A 218 -7.32 5.63 -4.87
N HIS A 219 -6.93 4.63 -4.08
CA HIS A 219 -7.36 3.25 -4.27
C HIS A 219 -8.54 2.85 -3.36
N ARG A 220 -9.13 3.82 -2.65
CA ARG A 220 -10.25 3.64 -1.73
C ARG A 220 -11.50 4.39 -2.17
N ILE A 221 -11.43 5.06 -3.30
CA ILE A 221 -12.53 5.78 -3.91
C ILE A 221 -12.83 5.09 -5.23
N GLY A 222 -14.00 4.47 -5.32
CA GLY A 222 -14.48 3.88 -6.57
C GLY A 222 -15.20 4.93 -7.41
N LEU A 223 -14.90 4.96 -8.69
CA LEU A 223 -15.52 5.84 -9.64
C LEU A 223 -16.81 5.22 -10.21
N THR A 224 -17.76 6.06 -10.60
CA THR A 224 -18.90 5.63 -11.41
C THR A 224 -18.55 5.62 -12.89
N TYR A 225 -19.36 4.96 -13.71
CA TYR A 225 -19.22 5.03 -15.18
C TYR A 225 -19.32 6.46 -15.71
N GLU A 226 -20.10 7.32 -15.04
CA GLU A 226 -20.23 8.73 -15.41
C GLU A 226 -18.91 9.50 -15.17
N ALA A 227 -18.23 9.22 -14.04
CA ALA A 227 -16.91 9.77 -13.76
C ALA A 227 -15.89 9.31 -14.80
N GLU A 228 -15.87 8.02 -15.14
CA GLU A 228 -14.98 7.46 -16.15
C GLU A 228 -15.25 8.06 -17.54
N ALA A 229 -16.51 8.20 -17.93
CA ALA A 229 -16.91 8.82 -19.19
C ALA A 229 -16.50 10.30 -19.29
N SER A 230 -16.43 11.00 -18.15
CA SER A 230 -15.95 12.39 -18.07
C SER A 230 -14.43 12.50 -17.86
N ASN A 231 -13.69 11.39 -17.89
CA ASN A 231 -12.25 11.30 -17.60
C ASN A 231 -11.87 11.84 -16.21
N MET A 232 -12.79 11.81 -15.25
CA MET A 232 -12.52 12.18 -13.86
C MET A 232 -11.69 11.09 -13.20
N THR A 233 -10.62 11.48 -12.50
CA THR A 233 -9.73 10.56 -11.79
C THR A 233 -10.00 10.57 -10.29
N SER A 234 -9.64 9.50 -9.58
CA SER A 234 -9.70 9.47 -8.12
C SER A 234 -8.82 10.56 -7.49
N ASP A 235 -7.69 10.89 -8.11
CA ASP A 235 -6.79 11.95 -7.64
C ASP A 235 -7.41 13.34 -7.76
N GLU A 236 -8.20 13.62 -8.81
CA GLU A 236 -8.95 14.86 -8.94
C GLU A 236 -10.06 14.98 -7.89
N ILE A 237 -10.75 13.86 -7.59
CA ILE A 237 -11.75 13.82 -6.51
C ILE A 237 -11.09 14.11 -5.16
N VAL A 238 -9.97 13.46 -4.85
CA VAL A 238 -9.20 13.74 -3.61
C VAL A 238 -8.79 15.21 -3.56
N SER A 239 -8.29 15.77 -4.66
CA SER A 239 -7.89 17.18 -4.73
C SER A 239 -9.05 18.14 -4.46
N LYS A 240 -10.23 17.89 -5.03
CA LYS A 240 -11.45 18.69 -4.76
C LYS A 240 -11.86 18.61 -3.30
N ILE A 241 -11.85 17.43 -2.70
CA ILE A 241 -12.16 17.23 -1.28
C ILE A 241 -11.17 18.00 -0.39
N LEU A 242 -9.86 17.85 -0.63
CA LEU A 242 -8.82 18.55 0.14
C LEU A 242 -8.90 20.07 0.04
N ASN A 243 -9.40 20.60 -1.07
CA ASN A 243 -9.55 22.04 -1.26
C ASN A 243 -10.84 22.59 -0.63
N LYS A 244 -11.83 21.73 -0.33
CA LYS A 244 -13.12 22.14 0.20
C LYS A 244 -13.25 21.91 1.70
N VAL A 245 -12.69 20.82 2.22
CA VAL A 245 -12.75 20.50 3.66
C VAL A 245 -11.96 21.54 4.44
N GLU A 246 -12.61 22.10 5.46
CA GLU A 246 -12.03 23.16 6.32
C GLU A 246 -10.78 22.65 7.04
N VAL A 247 -9.72 23.43 6.95
CA VAL A 247 -8.43 23.15 7.61
C VAL A 247 -8.47 23.72 9.02
N PRO A 248 -8.15 22.94 10.06
CA PRO A 248 -8.19 23.38 11.46
C PRO A 248 -7.13 24.39 11.82
#